data_c20d6aac29fe757e13214407a61fb5ec
#
_entry.id   c20d6aac29fe757e13214407a61fb5ec
#
_cell.length_a   1.000
_cell.length_b   1.000
_cell.length_c   1.000
_cell.angle_alpha   90.00
_cell.angle_beta   90.00
_cell.angle_gamma   90.00
#
_symmetry.space_group_name_H-M   'P 1'
#
loop_
_entity.id
_entity.type
_entity.pdbx_description
1 polymer ?
#
loop_
_entity_poly.entity_id
_entity_poly.type
_entity_poly.pdbx_seq_one_letter_code
_entity_poly.pdbx_strand_id
1 'polypeptide(L)'
;MRAAVESGAVDMPQEGFRKTYFHWIENLYDWCISRQIWFGHRIPVWYREQEVYCGVTPPEGDGWEQDPDVLDTWFSSALWTFSTLGWPEDTKDLETFHPTSFMSPAYEILQLWVSRMILMSGFHLGQVPFKKVMIHGLVRAKDGRKFSKSLNNGVDPLEMIEKYGADALRMGLIVGAVIGSDIRFDEQKVKAYKLFANKVWNIARFVLSQERTGDIKTELKEEFDALAKEVTADMENYRVYMAAEKLYHYLWGRFAAEILEESKGKPEYGKTLYYILENSLKLLHPFMPFITEEIWNSMPGKKELLMVEEWPIK
;
A
#
# COMPACT_ATOMS: atom_id res chain seq x y z
N MET A 1 -12.40 -5.98 -21.58
CA MET A 1 -11.70 -6.59 -20.41
C MET A 1 -10.41 -7.30 -20.81
N ARG A 2 -10.45 -8.31 -21.67
CA ARG A 2 -9.26 -9.07 -22.09
C ARG A 2 -8.19 -8.19 -22.70
N ALA A 3 -8.53 -7.42 -23.72
CA ALA A 3 -7.63 -6.51 -24.42
C ALA A 3 -6.95 -5.47 -23.49
N ALA A 4 -7.61 -5.01 -22.45
CA ALA A 4 -7.05 -4.05 -21.50
C ALA A 4 -5.81 -4.59 -20.77
N VAL A 5 -5.78 -5.89 -20.44
CA VAL A 5 -4.64 -6.54 -19.76
C VAL A 5 -3.64 -7.10 -20.76
N GLU A 6 -4.08 -7.65 -21.91
CA GLU A 6 -3.19 -8.15 -22.96
C GLU A 6 -2.34 -7.06 -23.61
N SER A 7 -2.91 -5.88 -23.83
CA SER A 7 -2.19 -4.73 -24.39
C SER A 7 -1.25 -4.04 -23.40
N GLY A 8 -1.35 -4.37 -22.10
CA GLY A 8 -0.62 -3.67 -21.05
C GLY A 8 -1.23 -2.33 -20.63
N ALA A 9 -2.43 -1.96 -21.13
CA ALA A 9 -3.14 -0.77 -20.67
C ALA A 9 -3.47 -0.87 -19.16
N VAL A 10 -3.73 -2.10 -18.68
CA VAL A 10 -3.71 -2.49 -17.27
C VAL A 10 -2.52 -3.42 -17.08
N ASP A 11 -1.44 -2.91 -16.51
CA ASP A 11 -0.27 -3.72 -16.15
C ASP A 11 -0.60 -4.61 -14.93
N MET A 12 -0.56 -5.92 -15.14
CA MET A 12 -0.71 -6.94 -14.09
C MET A 12 0.53 -7.86 -14.14
N PRO A 13 1.63 -7.49 -13.49
CA PRO A 13 2.93 -8.14 -13.67
C PRO A 13 3.00 -9.55 -13.10
N GLN A 14 2.14 -9.91 -12.15
CA GLN A 14 2.13 -11.21 -11.50
C GLN A 14 1.43 -12.26 -12.39
N GLU A 15 2.22 -13.06 -13.10
CA GLU A 15 1.75 -14.00 -14.12
C GLU A 15 0.66 -14.98 -13.61
N GLY A 16 0.79 -15.49 -12.38
CA GLY A 16 -0.20 -16.40 -11.80
C GLY A 16 -1.58 -15.76 -11.67
N PHE A 17 -1.65 -14.52 -11.19
CA PHE A 17 -2.92 -13.79 -11.06
C PHE A 17 -3.46 -13.34 -12.42
N ARG A 18 -2.59 -12.99 -13.35
CA ARG A 18 -2.99 -12.69 -14.74
C ARG A 18 -3.62 -13.91 -15.43
N LYS A 19 -3.08 -15.11 -15.23
CA LYS A 19 -3.69 -16.36 -15.72
C LYS A 19 -5.07 -16.61 -15.07
N THR A 20 -5.17 -16.39 -13.77
CA THR A 20 -6.45 -16.51 -13.03
C THR A 20 -7.50 -15.52 -13.57
N TYR A 21 -7.08 -14.27 -13.82
CA TYR A 21 -7.94 -13.24 -14.42
C TYR A 21 -8.47 -13.66 -15.80
N PHE A 22 -7.59 -14.12 -16.70
CA PHE A 22 -8.00 -14.56 -18.05
C PHE A 22 -8.92 -15.78 -18.00
N HIS A 23 -8.58 -16.77 -17.19
CA HIS A 23 -9.44 -17.94 -17.01
C HIS A 23 -10.85 -17.56 -16.54
N TRP A 24 -10.96 -16.62 -15.61
CA TRP A 24 -12.26 -16.15 -15.13
C TRP A 24 -13.04 -15.43 -16.23
N ILE A 25 -12.40 -14.55 -17.03
CA ILE A 25 -13.06 -13.85 -18.14
C ILE A 25 -13.57 -14.80 -19.23
N GLU A 26 -12.80 -15.83 -19.53
CA GLU A 26 -13.18 -16.85 -20.54
C GLU A 26 -14.37 -17.69 -20.11
N ASN A 27 -14.63 -17.78 -18.82
CA ASN A 27 -15.71 -18.56 -18.24
C ASN A 27 -16.79 -17.67 -17.58
N LEU A 28 -16.94 -16.43 -18.03
CA LEU A 28 -17.99 -15.54 -17.55
C LEU A 28 -19.37 -16.10 -17.89
N TYR A 29 -20.27 -16.01 -16.92
CA TYR A 29 -21.69 -16.33 -17.06
C TYR A 29 -22.55 -15.22 -16.47
N ASP A 30 -23.86 -15.26 -16.75
CA ASP A 30 -24.82 -14.30 -16.21
C ASP A 30 -24.76 -14.24 -14.70
N TRP A 31 -24.83 -13.04 -14.16
CA TRP A 31 -24.73 -12.79 -12.74
C TRP A 31 -25.96 -12.03 -12.25
N CYS A 32 -26.75 -12.67 -11.38
CA CYS A 32 -27.83 -11.99 -10.69
C CYS A 32 -27.28 -10.94 -9.74
N ILE A 33 -27.67 -9.70 -9.95
CA ILE A 33 -27.20 -8.54 -9.19
C ILE A 33 -28.13 -8.09 -8.07
N SER A 34 -29.33 -8.69 -7.95
CA SER A 34 -30.28 -8.40 -6.86
C SER A 34 -29.94 -9.15 -5.59
N ARG A 35 -30.15 -8.50 -4.43
CA ARG A 35 -29.97 -9.08 -3.11
C ARG A 35 -31.13 -8.71 -2.20
N GLN A 36 -31.59 -9.67 -1.39
CA GLN A 36 -32.65 -9.53 -0.40
C GLN A 36 -32.01 -9.29 0.97
N ILE A 37 -31.37 -8.13 1.13
CA ILE A 37 -30.70 -7.70 2.35
C ILE A 37 -31.15 -6.31 2.76
N TRP A 38 -30.99 -5.94 4.02
CA TRP A 38 -31.50 -4.68 4.57
C TRP A 38 -30.70 -3.45 4.12
N PHE A 39 -29.42 -3.61 3.86
CA PHE A 39 -28.50 -2.50 3.50
C PHE A 39 -27.95 -2.69 2.10
N GLY A 40 -28.04 -1.66 1.31
CA GLY A 40 -27.54 -1.62 -0.06
C GLY A 40 -28.21 -0.50 -0.87
N HIS A 41 -27.79 -0.35 -2.12
CA HIS A 41 -28.41 0.59 -3.05
C HIS A 41 -29.67 -0.08 -3.63
N ARG A 42 -30.83 0.48 -3.33
CA ARG A 42 -32.09 -0.05 -3.85
C ARG A 42 -32.07 -0.04 -5.38
N ILE A 43 -32.55 -1.13 -5.98
CA ILE A 43 -32.59 -1.27 -7.43
C ILE A 43 -33.50 -0.17 -8.01
N PRO A 44 -33.01 0.68 -8.95
CA PRO A 44 -33.74 1.81 -9.50
C PRO A 44 -34.66 1.35 -10.64
N VAL A 45 -35.46 0.30 -10.39
CA VAL A 45 -36.42 -0.24 -11.36
C VAL A 45 -37.81 -0.15 -10.74
N TRP A 46 -38.76 0.28 -11.56
CA TRP A 46 -40.16 0.48 -11.17
C TRP A 46 -41.05 -0.38 -12.06
N TYR A 47 -42.04 -0.99 -11.49
CA TYR A 47 -42.98 -1.88 -12.14
C TYR A 47 -44.39 -1.32 -12.01
N ARG A 48 -45.13 -1.41 -13.11
CA ARG A 48 -46.57 -1.17 -13.14
C ARG A 48 -47.24 -2.17 -14.10
N GLU A 49 -47.91 -3.16 -13.58
CA GLU A 49 -48.47 -4.29 -14.36
C GLU A 49 -47.41 -4.99 -15.22
N GLN A 50 -47.38 -4.76 -16.52
CA GLN A 50 -46.36 -5.32 -17.44
C GLN A 50 -45.31 -4.29 -17.85
N GLU A 51 -45.41 -3.04 -17.39
CA GLU A 51 -44.46 -1.98 -17.69
C GLU A 51 -43.29 -2.03 -16.73
N VAL A 52 -42.10 -1.78 -17.26
CA VAL A 52 -40.85 -1.71 -16.50
C VAL A 52 -40.15 -0.40 -16.84
N TYR A 53 -39.80 0.35 -15.83
CA TYR A 53 -39.06 1.61 -15.96
C TYR A 53 -37.79 1.59 -15.11
N CYS A 54 -36.67 2.01 -15.67
CA CYS A 54 -35.41 2.17 -14.94
C CYS A 54 -35.12 3.64 -14.74
N GLY A 55 -35.09 4.09 -13.50
CA GLY A 55 -34.81 5.49 -13.14
C GLY A 55 -34.74 5.72 -11.65
N VAL A 56 -34.06 6.78 -11.23
CA VAL A 56 -33.82 7.13 -9.82
C VAL A 56 -35.13 7.52 -9.12
N THR A 57 -36.04 8.13 -9.88
CA THR A 57 -37.38 8.54 -9.40
C THR A 57 -38.45 7.77 -10.17
N PRO A 58 -39.63 7.53 -9.58
CA PRO A 58 -40.73 6.92 -10.28
C PRO A 58 -41.17 7.75 -11.49
N PRO A 59 -41.64 7.14 -12.57
CA PRO A 59 -42.30 7.86 -13.66
C PRO A 59 -43.58 8.53 -13.18
N GLU A 60 -44.13 9.43 -14.00
CA GLU A 60 -45.41 10.09 -13.72
C GLU A 60 -46.58 9.10 -13.74
N GLY A 61 -47.57 9.34 -12.87
CA GLY A 61 -48.80 8.53 -12.72
C GLY A 61 -48.72 7.57 -11.56
N ASP A 62 -49.91 7.11 -11.13
CA ASP A 62 -50.06 6.24 -10.00
C ASP A 62 -49.77 4.75 -10.34
N GLY A 63 -49.53 3.94 -9.33
CA GLY A 63 -49.41 2.48 -9.44
C GLY A 63 -48.02 1.94 -9.75
N TRP A 64 -46.98 2.79 -9.75
CA TRP A 64 -45.60 2.36 -9.86
C TRP A 64 -45.05 1.86 -8.52
N GLU A 65 -44.53 0.66 -8.51
CA GLU A 65 -43.86 0.06 -7.35
C GLU A 65 -42.37 -0.16 -7.64
N GLN A 66 -41.51 0.35 -6.75
CA GLN A 66 -40.06 0.14 -6.88
C GLN A 66 -39.69 -1.27 -6.50
N ASP A 67 -38.72 -1.86 -7.22
CA ASP A 67 -38.10 -3.13 -6.87
C ASP A 67 -37.71 -3.17 -5.38
N PRO A 68 -38.13 -4.17 -4.59
CA PRO A 68 -37.82 -4.26 -3.17
C PRO A 68 -36.37 -4.62 -2.88
N ASP A 69 -35.66 -5.19 -3.85
CA ASP A 69 -34.30 -5.68 -3.68
C ASP A 69 -33.26 -4.54 -3.76
N VAL A 70 -32.05 -4.85 -3.34
CA VAL A 70 -30.90 -3.97 -3.44
C VAL A 70 -29.85 -4.56 -4.39
N LEU A 71 -28.99 -3.70 -4.92
CA LEU A 71 -27.87 -4.13 -5.77
C LEU A 71 -26.81 -4.85 -4.94
N ASP A 72 -26.22 -5.90 -5.51
CA ASP A 72 -25.03 -6.55 -4.97
C ASP A 72 -23.91 -5.54 -4.74
N THR A 73 -23.22 -5.67 -3.62
CA THR A 73 -22.10 -4.78 -3.24
C THR A 73 -21.03 -4.68 -4.33
N TRP A 74 -20.72 -5.80 -5.01
CA TRP A 74 -19.69 -5.82 -6.05
C TRP A 74 -20.13 -5.13 -7.36
N PHE A 75 -21.45 -5.02 -7.59
CA PHE A 75 -21.97 -4.22 -8.69
C PHE A 75 -21.76 -2.74 -8.44
N SER A 76 -22.19 -2.25 -7.28
CA SER A 76 -22.00 -0.83 -6.92
C SER A 76 -20.53 -0.44 -6.78
N SER A 77 -19.72 -1.29 -6.13
CA SER A 77 -18.30 -1.02 -5.94
C SER A 77 -17.46 -1.09 -7.23
N ALA A 78 -17.98 -1.72 -8.28
CA ALA A 78 -17.33 -1.71 -9.59
C ALA A 78 -17.28 -0.33 -10.26
N LEU A 79 -18.10 0.62 -9.80
CA LEU A 79 -18.14 2.00 -10.26
C LEU A 79 -17.13 2.90 -9.50
N TRP A 80 -16.50 2.39 -8.45
CA TRP A 80 -15.75 3.18 -7.48
C TRP A 80 -14.71 4.10 -8.09
N THR A 81 -13.94 3.63 -9.09
CA THR A 81 -12.82 4.39 -9.68
C THR A 81 -13.23 5.68 -10.40
N PHE A 82 -14.50 5.86 -10.69
CA PHE A 82 -15.01 7.05 -11.39
C PHE A 82 -16.24 7.67 -10.69
N SER A 83 -17.10 6.88 -10.06
CA SER A 83 -18.28 7.45 -9.36
C SER A 83 -17.90 8.33 -8.17
N THR A 84 -16.84 8.00 -7.43
CA THR A 84 -16.32 8.80 -6.31
C THR A 84 -15.63 10.09 -6.76
N LEU A 85 -15.33 10.21 -8.03
CA LEU A 85 -14.73 11.39 -8.65
C LEU A 85 -15.76 12.31 -9.31
N GLY A 86 -17.06 12.01 -9.10
CA GLY A 86 -18.18 12.86 -9.52
C GLY A 86 -18.89 12.43 -10.81
N TRP A 87 -18.50 11.31 -11.44
CA TRP A 87 -19.25 10.78 -12.57
C TRP A 87 -20.75 10.58 -12.20
N PRO A 88 -21.74 10.91 -13.06
CA PRO A 88 -21.62 11.16 -14.49
C PRO A 88 -21.24 12.58 -14.92
N GLU A 89 -20.97 13.48 -13.99
CA GLU A 89 -20.56 14.84 -14.31
C GLU A 89 -19.10 14.89 -14.76
N ASP A 90 -18.77 15.81 -15.67
CA ASP A 90 -17.40 16.09 -16.09
C ASP A 90 -16.70 16.96 -15.04
N THR A 91 -16.10 16.32 -14.05
CA THR A 91 -15.43 17.00 -12.94
C THR A 91 -13.91 17.09 -13.15
N LYS A 92 -13.29 18.10 -12.56
CA LYS A 92 -11.82 18.24 -12.55
C LYS A 92 -11.14 17.05 -11.86
N ASP A 93 -11.77 16.47 -10.83
CA ASP A 93 -11.25 15.31 -10.14
C ASP A 93 -11.27 14.06 -11.02
N LEU A 94 -12.34 13.86 -11.80
CA LEU A 94 -12.42 12.77 -12.77
C LEU A 94 -11.33 12.90 -13.84
N GLU A 95 -11.15 14.10 -14.40
CA GLU A 95 -10.08 14.38 -15.37
C GLU A 95 -8.67 14.14 -14.81
N THR A 96 -8.45 14.48 -13.53
CA THR A 96 -7.13 14.44 -12.90
C THR A 96 -6.76 13.03 -12.40
N PHE A 97 -7.71 12.33 -11.78
CA PHE A 97 -7.44 11.10 -11.02
C PHE A 97 -7.90 9.82 -11.71
N HIS A 98 -8.62 9.90 -12.82
CA HIS A 98 -8.98 8.74 -13.62
C HIS A 98 -8.17 8.71 -14.94
N PRO A 99 -7.57 7.57 -15.32
CA PRO A 99 -7.44 6.32 -14.55
C PRO A 99 -6.48 6.43 -13.36
N THR A 100 -6.81 5.71 -12.29
CA THR A 100 -5.96 5.57 -11.10
C THR A 100 -4.58 5.03 -11.48
N SER A 101 -3.51 5.56 -10.88
CA SER A 101 -2.14 5.13 -11.22
C SER A 101 -1.83 3.70 -10.76
N PHE A 102 -2.29 3.33 -9.56
CA PHE A 102 -1.92 2.06 -8.92
C PHE A 102 -3.05 1.51 -8.05
N MET A 103 -3.31 0.20 -8.15
CA MET A 103 -4.29 -0.52 -7.35
C MET A 103 -3.65 -1.74 -6.68
N SER A 104 -3.78 -1.87 -5.36
CA SER A 104 -3.23 -3.00 -4.60
C SER A 104 -4.33 -3.75 -3.83
N PRO A 105 -5.05 -4.65 -4.47
CA PRO A 105 -6.08 -5.47 -3.85
C PRO A 105 -5.52 -6.80 -3.35
N ALA A 106 -6.22 -7.44 -2.40
CA ALA A 106 -5.99 -8.84 -2.09
C ALA A 106 -6.45 -9.76 -3.23
N TYR A 107 -5.82 -10.92 -3.35
CA TYR A 107 -6.16 -11.88 -4.42
C TYR A 107 -7.62 -12.36 -4.36
N GLU A 108 -8.26 -12.36 -3.21
CA GLU A 108 -9.65 -12.80 -3.03
C GLU A 108 -10.65 -11.93 -3.81
N ILE A 109 -10.32 -10.66 -4.05
CA ILE A 109 -11.22 -9.71 -4.72
C ILE A 109 -10.81 -9.40 -6.17
N LEU A 110 -9.88 -10.17 -6.72
CA LEU A 110 -9.47 -10.04 -8.13
C LEU A 110 -10.66 -10.19 -9.08
N GLN A 111 -11.43 -11.26 -8.89
CA GLN A 111 -12.61 -11.55 -9.72
C GLN A 111 -13.81 -10.69 -9.33
N LEU A 112 -14.00 -10.47 -8.04
CA LEU A 112 -15.18 -9.78 -7.51
C LEU A 112 -15.15 -8.27 -7.75
N TRP A 113 -13.99 -7.67 -7.68
CA TRP A 113 -13.84 -6.20 -7.72
C TRP A 113 -12.98 -5.70 -8.88
N VAL A 114 -11.73 -6.16 -8.98
CA VAL A 114 -10.78 -5.68 -9.99
C VAL A 114 -11.31 -5.89 -11.41
N SER A 115 -11.77 -7.11 -11.71
CA SER A 115 -12.31 -7.44 -13.02
C SER A 115 -13.56 -6.64 -13.36
N ARG A 116 -14.44 -6.44 -12.36
CA ARG A 116 -15.67 -5.66 -12.55
C ARG A 116 -15.42 -4.17 -12.71
N MET A 117 -14.43 -3.60 -12.03
CA MET A 117 -14.00 -2.22 -12.30
C MET A 117 -13.49 -2.05 -13.73
N ILE A 118 -12.69 -3.00 -14.25
CA ILE A 118 -12.23 -2.99 -15.64
C ILE A 118 -13.43 -3.06 -16.62
N LEU A 119 -14.44 -3.86 -16.28
CA LEU A 119 -15.66 -3.97 -17.08
C LEU A 119 -16.42 -2.64 -17.11
N MET A 120 -16.76 -2.11 -15.93
CA MET A 120 -17.62 -0.94 -15.78
C MET A 120 -16.97 0.34 -16.31
N SER A 121 -15.68 0.56 -16.00
CA SER A 121 -14.95 1.69 -16.55
C SER A 121 -14.82 1.63 -18.08
N GLY A 122 -14.53 0.45 -18.62
CA GLY A 122 -14.50 0.24 -20.07
C GLY A 122 -15.85 0.44 -20.72
N PHE A 123 -16.95 0.06 -20.08
CA PHE A 123 -18.30 0.21 -20.60
C PHE A 123 -18.79 1.67 -20.55
N HIS A 124 -18.62 2.36 -19.42
CA HIS A 124 -19.16 3.70 -19.21
C HIS A 124 -18.27 4.81 -19.75
N LEU A 125 -16.93 4.66 -19.65
CA LEU A 125 -15.98 5.71 -20.00
C LEU A 125 -15.11 5.39 -21.22
N GLY A 126 -15.13 4.15 -21.71
CA GLY A 126 -14.19 3.70 -22.74
C GLY A 126 -12.73 3.66 -22.31
N GLN A 127 -12.45 3.73 -21.00
CA GLN A 127 -11.11 3.85 -20.42
C GLN A 127 -10.86 2.72 -19.42
N VAL A 128 -9.57 2.40 -19.17
CA VAL A 128 -9.19 1.51 -18.08
C VAL A 128 -9.35 2.22 -16.73
N PRO A 129 -9.74 1.51 -15.64
CA PRO A 129 -9.95 2.14 -14.35
C PRO A 129 -8.66 2.50 -13.61
N PHE A 130 -7.57 1.78 -13.92
CA PHE A 130 -6.25 1.95 -13.30
C PHE A 130 -5.16 1.44 -14.26
N LYS A 131 -3.95 1.99 -14.11
CA LYS A 131 -2.81 1.66 -14.98
C LYS A 131 -2.07 0.40 -14.53
N LYS A 132 -1.98 0.16 -13.21
CA LYS A 132 -1.26 -0.99 -12.65
C LYS A 132 -2.04 -1.65 -11.51
N VAL A 133 -2.00 -2.98 -11.47
CA VAL A 133 -2.59 -3.80 -10.39
C VAL A 133 -1.52 -4.72 -9.81
N MET A 134 -1.25 -4.56 -8.50
CA MET A 134 -0.35 -5.43 -7.75
C MET A 134 -1.16 -6.18 -6.68
N ILE A 135 -1.30 -7.47 -6.87
CA ILE A 135 -2.07 -8.32 -5.96
C ILE A 135 -1.22 -8.65 -4.72
N HIS A 136 -1.76 -8.38 -3.53
CA HIS A 136 -1.12 -8.79 -2.28
C HIS A 136 -1.79 -10.03 -1.68
N GLY A 137 -1.05 -10.73 -0.80
CA GLY A 137 -1.55 -11.84 0.00
C GLY A 137 -2.34 -11.36 1.23
N LEU A 138 -2.82 -12.31 2.01
CA LEU A 138 -3.54 -12.04 3.25
C LEU A 138 -2.62 -12.19 4.46
N VAL A 139 -2.92 -11.43 5.51
CA VAL A 139 -2.37 -11.68 6.84
C VAL A 139 -3.19 -12.79 7.49
N ARG A 140 -2.51 -13.86 7.91
CA ARG A 140 -3.12 -15.02 8.58
C ARG A 140 -2.67 -15.12 10.02
N ALA A 141 -3.44 -15.83 10.82
CA ALA A 141 -3.03 -16.19 12.18
C ALA A 141 -1.71 -17.01 12.15
N LYS A 142 -1.03 -17.09 13.27
CA LYS A 142 0.26 -17.80 13.42
C LYS A 142 0.19 -19.26 12.96
N ASP A 143 -0.96 -19.91 13.14
CA ASP A 143 -1.24 -21.29 12.71
C ASP A 143 -1.58 -21.41 11.21
N GLY A 144 -1.63 -20.29 10.48
CA GLY A 144 -1.91 -20.21 9.05
C GLY A 144 -3.41 -20.11 8.71
N ARG A 145 -4.32 -20.18 9.69
CA ARG A 145 -5.75 -20.00 9.45
C ARG A 145 -6.07 -18.54 9.13
N LYS A 146 -7.12 -18.32 8.35
CA LYS A 146 -7.66 -16.99 8.10
C LYS A 146 -8.19 -16.40 9.41
N PHE A 147 -7.99 -15.10 9.61
CA PHE A 147 -8.62 -14.40 10.72
C PHE A 147 -10.15 -14.44 10.60
N SER A 148 -10.81 -14.81 11.70
CA SER A 148 -12.26 -14.92 11.77
C SER A 148 -12.76 -14.50 13.14
N LYS A 149 -13.85 -13.72 13.15
CA LYS A 149 -14.52 -13.34 14.40
C LYS A 149 -15.03 -14.56 15.17
N SER A 150 -15.54 -15.58 14.46
CA SER A 150 -16.05 -16.82 15.07
C SER A 150 -14.95 -17.66 15.71
N LEU A 151 -13.73 -17.58 15.23
CA LEU A 151 -12.57 -18.28 15.78
C LEU A 151 -11.83 -17.47 16.86
N ASN A 152 -12.19 -16.22 17.06
CA ASN A 152 -11.52 -15.29 17.95
C ASN A 152 -9.99 -15.33 17.84
N ASN A 153 -9.48 -15.50 16.62
CA ASN A 153 -8.04 -15.61 16.33
C ASN A 153 -7.47 -14.35 15.67
N GLY A 154 -8.26 -13.27 15.65
CA GLY A 154 -7.83 -11.96 15.15
C GLY A 154 -6.86 -11.28 16.11
N VAL A 155 -6.00 -10.44 15.55
CA VAL A 155 -5.11 -9.53 16.29
C VAL A 155 -5.57 -8.12 16.04
N ASP A 156 -5.82 -7.37 17.10
CA ASP A 156 -6.15 -5.95 16.97
C ASP A 156 -4.87 -5.16 16.70
N PRO A 157 -4.77 -4.48 15.54
CA PRO A 157 -3.63 -3.64 15.24
C PRO A 157 -3.39 -2.53 16.26
N LEU A 158 -4.45 -1.98 16.86
CA LEU A 158 -4.35 -0.91 17.86
C LEU A 158 -3.67 -1.40 19.14
N GLU A 159 -4.00 -2.61 19.61
CA GLU A 159 -3.29 -3.23 20.75
C GLU A 159 -1.80 -3.43 20.44
N MET A 160 -1.46 -3.83 19.21
CA MET A 160 -0.06 -3.99 18.79
C MET A 160 0.67 -2.65 18.74
N ILE A 161 0.00 -1.61 18.27
CA ILE A 161 0.54 -0.24 18.24
C ILE A 161 0.79 0.27 19.66
N GLU A 162 -0.14 0.05 20.58
CA GLU A 162 0.02 0.45 21.99
C GLU A 162 1.21 -0.25 22.65
N LYS A 163 1.39 -1.56 22.42
CA LYS A 163 2.48 -2.35 23.00
C LYS A 163 3.85 -2.06 22.39
N TYR A 164 3.91 -1.92 21.07
CA TYR A 164 5.17 -1.97 20.34
C TYR A 164 5.47 -0.72 19.49
N GLY A 165 4.48 0.14 19.28
CA GLY A 165 4.56 1.29 18.37
C GLY A 165 4.17 0.96 16.93
N ALA A 166 3.66 1.96 16.22
CA ALA A 166 3.19 1.81 14.84
C ALA A 166 4.31 1.39 13.88
N ASP A 167 5.49 1.96 14.01
CA ASP A 167 6.65 1.64 13.16
C ASP A 167 7.07 0.18 13.27
N ALA A 168 7.04 -0.38 14.49
CA ALA A 168 7.35 -1.78 14.72
C ALA A 168 6.33 -2.71 14.05
N LEU A 169 5.04 -2.39 14.16
CA LEU A 169 3.99 -3.15 13.49
C LEU A 169 4.13 -3.08 11.96
N ARG A 170 4.37 -1.89 11.40
CA ARG A 170 4.56 -1.68 9.95
C ARG A 170 5.72 -2.53 9.42
N MET A 171 6.88 -2.47 10.06
CA MET A 171 8.04 -3.30 9.71
C MET A 171 7.73 -4.80 9.84
N GLY A 172 7.05 -5.20 10.91
CA GLY A 172 6.64 -6.58 11.15
C GLY A 172 5.74 -7.15 10.06
N LEU A 173 4.91 -6.31 9.43
CA LEU A 173 4.01 -6.69 8.34
C LEU A 173 4.69 -6.65 6.97
N ILE A 174 5.70 -5.79 6.77
CA ILE A 174 6.34 -5.59 5.46
C ILE A 174 7.51 -6.55 5.24
N VAL A 175 8.45 -6.64 6.18
CA VAL A 175 9.66 -7.45 5.98
C VAL A 175 9.28 -8.93 5.82
N GLY A 176 9.80 -9.56 4.77
CA GLY A 176 9.47 -10.95 4.40
C GLY A 176 8.08 -11.16 3.80
N ALA A 177 7.31 -10.09 3.55
CA ALA A 177 6.02 -10.15 2.87
C ALA A 177 6.22 -10.21 1.35
N VAL A 178 6.49 -11.39 0.82
CA VAL A 178 6.63 -11.59 -0.64
C VAL A 178 5.30 -11.25 -1.31
N ILE A 179 5.38 -10.43 -2.37
CA ILE A 179 4.20 -9.94 -3.10
C ILE A 179 3.35 -11.12 -3.60
N GLY A 180 2.05 -11.06 -3.32
CA GLY A 180 1.08 -12.10 -3.72
C GLY A 180 1.03 -13.34 -2.83
N SER A 181 1.87 -13.41 -1.80
CA SER A 181 1.89 -14.53 -0.85
C SER A 181 1.29 -14.12 0.48
N ASP A 182 0.60 -15.06 1.12
CA ASP A 182 0.09 -14.87 2.48
C ASP A 182 1.23 -14.77 3.49
N ILE A 183 1.06 -13.93 4.50
CA ILE A 183 1.99 -13.84 5.63
C ILE A 183 1.31 -14.34 6.91
N ARG A 184 2.07 -15.01 7.76
CA ARG A 184 1.62 -15.37 9.10
C ARG A 184 2.01 -14.26 10.06
N PHE A 185 1.02 -13.74 10.80
CA PHE A 185 1.29 -12.75 11.83
C PHE A 185 2.09 -13.37 12.96
N ASP A 186 3.18 -12.72 13.35
CA ASP A 186 4.00 -13.13 14.50
C ASP A 186 4.32 -11.90 15.36
N GLU A 187 3.75 -11.88 16.58
CA GLU A 187 3.96 -10.81 17.56
C GLU A 187 5.43 -10.69 17.97
N GLN A 188 6.19 -11.80 17.99
CA GLN A 188 7.62 -11.77 18.31
C GLN A 188 8.42 -11.00 17.25
N LYS A 189 8.00 -11.09 16.01
CA LYS A 189 8.57 -10.30 14.92
C LYS A 189 8.32 -8.81 15.11
N VAL A 190 7.11 -8.42 15.49
CA VAL A 190 6.78 -7.02 15.82
C VAL A 190 7.63 -6.52 16.98
N LYS A 191 7.79 -7.32 18.03
CA LYS A 191 8.66 -7.00 19.18
C LYS A 191 10.11 -6.80 18.76
N ALA A 192 10.64 -7.61 17.84
CA ALA A 192 12.00 -7.45 17.32
C ALA A 192 12.17 -6.09 16.60
N TYR A 193 11.17 -5.65 15.83
CA TYR A 193 11.22 -4.33 15.16
C TYR A 193 11.04 -3.15 16.12
N LYS A 194 10.42 -3.34 17.30
CA LYS A 194 10.51 -2.34 18.38
C LYS A 194 11.95 -2.13 18.85
N LEU A 195 12.71 -3.22 18.98
CA LEU A 195 14.14 -3.11 19.32
C LEU A 195 14.94 -2.43 18.21
N PHE A 196 14.57 -2.66 16.94
CA PHE A 196 15.17 -1.95 15.83
C PHE A 196 14.86 -0.45 15.86
N ALA A 197 13.62 -0.05 16.12
CA ALA A 197 13.27 1.36 16.31
C ALA A 197 14.14 2.01 17.42
N ASN A 198 14.28 1.36 18.56
CA ASN A 198 15.16 1.84 19.62
C ASN A 198 16.63 1.92 19.17
N LYS A 199 17.08 0.99 18.33
CA LYS A 199 18.45 1.02 17.77
C LYS A 199 18.64 2.23 16.86
N VAL A 200 17.68 2.51 15.96
CA VAL A 200 17.70 3.70 15.07
C VAL A 200 17.75 4.98 15.90
N TRP A 201 16.95 5.08 16.96
CA TRP A 201 17.00 6.20 17.89
C TRP A 201 18.36 6.39 18.52
N ASN A 202 18.97 5.32 19.00
CA ASN A 202 20.30 5.38 19.64
C ASN A 202 21.40 5.72 18.63
N ILE A 203 21.33 5.23 17.39
CA ILE A 203 22.20 5.66 16.29
C ILE A 203 22.10 7.16 16.11
N ALA A 204 20.89 7.68 15.99
CA ALA A 204 20.68 9.12 15.80
C ALA A 204 21.23 9.95 16.97
N ARG A 205 20.95 9.55 18.22
CA ARG A 205 21.50 10.22 19.41
C ARG A 205 23.02 10.27 19.40
N PHE A 206 23.68 9.17 19.02
CA PHE A 206 25.13 9.14 18.93
C PHE A 206 25.63 10.09 17.83
N VAL A 207 25.07 10.01 16.62
CA VAL A 207 25.48 10.87 15.49
C VAL A 207 25.24 12.34 15.79
N LEU A 208 24.08 12.69 16.37
CA LEU A 208 23.74 14.07 16.71
C LEU A 208 24.61 14.66 17.84
N SER A 209 25.25 13.82 18.64
CA SER A 209 26.21 14.26 19.66
C SER A 209 27.60 14.52 19.11
N GLN A 210 27.89 14.15 17.86
CA GLN A 210 29.18 14.39 17.24
C GLN A 210 29.24 15.78 16.56
N GLU A 211 30.42 16.38 16.58
CA GLU A 211 30.68 17.59 15.77
C GLU A 211 30.67 17.25 14.27
N ARG A 212 30.09 18.10 13.45
CA ARG A 212 30.09 17.96 11.98
C ARG A 212 31.42 18.37 11.36
N THR A 213 32.52 17.71 11.74
CA THR A 213 33.86 17.97 11.27
C THR A 213 34.36 16.93 10.28
N GLY A 214 35.52 17.15 9.70
CA GLY A 214 36.14 16.30 8.69
C GLY A 214 35.47 16.40 7.32
N ASP A 215 35.99 15.66 6.36
CA ASP A 215 35.38 15.49 5.04
C ASP A 215 34.58 14.18 4.98
N ILE A 216 33.61 14.13 4.06
CA ILE A 216 32.87 12.90 3.86
C ILE A 216 33.81 11.84 3.28
N LYS A 217 34.00 10.73 3.98
CA LYS A 217 34.84 9.62 3.54
C LYS A 217 34.25 8.99 2.28
N THR A 218 34.97 9.08 1.18
CA THR A 218 34.52 8.67 -0.15
C THR A 218 34.06 7.21 -0.17
N GLU A 219 34.82 6.31 0.43
CA GLU A 219 34.50 4.88 0.48
C GLU A 219 33.16 4.59 1.15
N LEU A 220 32.91 5.21 2.32
CA LEU A 220 31.65 5.03 3.07
C LEU A 220 30.46 5.69 2.36
N LYS A 221 30.70 6.80 1.68
CA LYS A 221 29.70 7.47 0.86
C LYS A 221 29.32 6.58 -0.34
N GLU A 222 30.27 6.07 -1.07
CA GLU A 222 30.03 5.20 -2.22
C GLU A 222 29.34 3.90 -1.82
N GLU A 223 29.74 3.29 -0.69
CA GLU A 223 29.06 2.13 -0.11
C GLU A 223 27.57 2.42 0.19
N PHE A 224 27.30 3.55 0.85
CA PHE A 224 25.92 3.94 1.17
C PHE A 224 25.12 4.29 -0.09
N ASP A 225 25.70 5.00 -1.03
CA ASP A 225 25.04 5.36 -2.30
C ASP A 225 24.68 4.12 -3.12
N ALA A 226 25.51 3.08 -3.08
CA ALA A 226 25.22 1.79 -3.71
C ALA A 226 23.99 1.12 -3.05
N LEU A 227 23.94 1.08 -1.72
CA LEU A 227 22.77 0.61 -0.97
C LEU A 227 21.51 1.40 -1.34
N ALA A 228 21.61 2.73 -1.37
CA ALA A 228 20.47 3.59 -1.68
C ALA A 228 19.93 3.34 -3.11
N LYS A 229 20.82 3.10 -4.08
CA LYS A 229 20.43 2.69 -5.44
C LYS A 229 19.70 1.35 -5.46
N GLU A 230 20.19 0.36 -4.71
CA GLU A 230 19.52 -0.93 -4.61
C GLU A 230 18.15 -0.82 -3.94
N VAL A 231 18.03 -0.06 -2.84
CA VAL A 231 16.77 0.20 -2.16
C VAL A 231 15.78 0.90 -3.10
N THR A 232 16.25 1.90 -3.86
CA THR A 232 15.43 2.61 -4.86
C THR A 232 14.95 1.65 -5.94
N ALA A 233 15.83 0.83 -6.49
CA ALA A 233 15.46 -0.18 -7.49
C ALA A 233 14.45 -1.20 -6.96
N ASP A 234 14.54 -1.58 -5.68
CA ASP A 234 13.56 -2.46 -5.07
C ASP A 234 12.20 -1.77 -4.88
N MET A 235 12.17 -0.50 -4.48
CA MET A 235 10.96 0.31 -4.37
C MET A 235 10.28 0.50 -5.73
N GLU A 236 11.02 0.85 -6.78
CA GLU A 236 10.53 1.02 -8.15
C GLU A 236 9.93 -0.28 -8.72
N ASN A 237 10.49 -1.43 -8.34
CA ASN A 237 9.99 -2.74 -8.73
C ASN A 237 8.98 -3.33 -7.74
N TYR A 238 8.45 -2.53 -6.81
CA TYR A 238 7.47 -2.95 -5.79
C TYR A 238 7.95 -4.06 -4.85
N ARG A 239 9.26 -4.32 -4.77
CA ARG A 239 9.86 -5.26 -3.82
C ARG A 239 10.10 -4.60 -2.46
N VAL A 240 9.07 -3.94 -1.93
CA VAL A 240 9.14 -3.11 -0.72
C VAL A 240 9.70 -3.88 0.49
N TYR A 241 9.43 -5.19 0.57
CA TYR A 241 9.95 -6.04 1.64
C TYR A 241 11.47 -6.18 1.57
N MET A 242 12.08 -6.27 0.36
CA MET A 242 13.53 -6.34 0.18
C MET A 242 14.20 -5.01 0.51
N ALA A 243 13.59 -3.89 0.11
CA ALA A 243 14.07 -2.56 0.46
C ALA A 243 14.13 -2.38 1.99
N ALA A 244 13.05 -2.74 2.70
CA ALA A 244 13.00 -2.67 4.16
C ALA A 244 14.04 -3.58 4.84
N GLU A 245 14.26 -4.79 4.32
CA GLU A 245 15.21 -5.77 4.85
C GLU A 245 16.66 -5.29 4.67
N LYS A 246 17.01 -4.74 3.49
CA LYS A 246 18.33 -4.16 3.23
C LYS A 246 18.65 -3.01 4.19
N LEU A 247 17.69 -2.10 4.39
CA LEU A 247 17.84 -0.99 5.33
C LEU A 247 18.01 -1.48 6.77
N TYR A 248 17.23 -2.49 7.19
CA TYR A 248 17.38 -3.10 8.50
C TYR A 248 18.78 -3.66 8.70
N HIS A 249 19.28 -4.47 7.77
CA HIS A 249 20.60 -5.10 7.88
C HIS A 249 21.74 -4.08 7.86
N TYR A 250 21.65 -3.07 7.00
CA TYR A 250 22.65 -2.01 6.96
C TYR A 250 22.70 -1.21 8.25
N LEU A 251 21.56 -0.71 8.71
CA LEU A 251 21.51 0.13 9.91
C LEU A 251 21.89 -0.63 11.18
N TRP A 252 21.45 -1.88 11.32
CA TRP A 252 21.74 -2.67 12.51
C TRP A 252 23.18 -3.20 12.53
N GLY A 253 23.61 -3.80 11.44
CA GLY A 253 24.91 -4.46 11.32
C GLY A 253 26.00 -3.47 10.93
N ARG A 254 25.98 -2.99 9.71
CA ARG A 254 27.08 -2.20 9.15
C ARG A 254 27.22 -0.81 9.79
N PHE A 255 26.14 -0.04 9.83
CA PHE A 255 26.23 1.34 10.37
C PHE A 255 26.46 1.32 11.89
N ALA A 256 25.60 0.64 12.64
CA ALA A 256 25.68 0.69 14.10
C ALA A 256 26.81 -0.15 14.71
N ALA A 257 27.07 -1.35 14.17
CA ALA A 257 28.05 -2.24 14.82
C ALA A 257 29.49 -2.06 14.31
N GLU A 258 29.67 -1.45 13.12
CA GLU A 258 31.01 -1.28 12.57
C GLU A 258 31.37 0.18 12.43
N ILE A 259 30.64 0.97 11.59
CA ILE A 259 31.02 2.36 11.27
C ILE A 259 30.98 3.24 12.52
N LEU A 260 29.92 3.15 13.35
CA LEU A 260 29.85 3.95 14.57
C LEU A 260 30.93 3.53 15.60
N GLU A 261 31.24 2.25 15.71
CA GLU A 261 32.31 1.78 16.60
C GLU A 261 33.66 2.28 16.12
N GLU A 262 33.95 2.21 14.84
CA GLU A 262 35.18 2.73 14.24
C GLU A 262 35.33 4.25 14.42
N SER A 263 34.22 5.00 14.40
CA SER A 263 34.22 6.46 14.51
C SER A 263 34.47 6.99 15.92
N LYS A 264 34.42 6.15 16.94
CA LYS A 264 34.62 6.57 18.34
C LYS A 264 36.00 7.20 18.55
N GLY A 265 36.00 8.42 19.10
CA GLY A 265 37.23 9.20 19.29
C GLY A 265 37.85 9.79 18.02
N LYS A 266 37.15 9.73 16.88
CA LYS A 266 37.60 10.23 15.59
C LYS A 266 36.63 11.32 15.06
N PRO A 267 36.79 12.58 15.47
CA PRO A 267 35.85 13.65 15.11
C PRO A 267 35.76 13.88 13.59
N GLU A 268 36.77 13.49 12.83
CA GLU A 268 36.78 13.58 11.35
C GLU A 268 35.72 12.73 10.65
N TYR A 269 35.03 11.81 11.37
CA TYR A 269 33.87 11.05 10.84
C TYR A 269 32.58 11.86 10.84
N GLY A 270 32.50 12.98 11.55
CA GLY A 270 31.26 13.68 11.84
C GLY A 270 30.38 13.95 10.61
N LYS A 271 30.92 14.54 9.54
CA LYS A 271 30.18 14.78 8.30
C LYS A 271 29.72 13.49 7.62
N THR A 272 30.52 12.44 7.66
CA THR A 272 30.18 11.12 7.08
C THR A 272 28.99 10.49 7.82
N LEU A 273 29.02 10.50 9.15
CA LEU A 273 27.95 9.97 9.98
C LEU A 273 26.63 10.71 9.76
N TYR A 274 26.69 12.03 9.66
CA TYR A 274 25.53 12.87 9.33
C TYR A 274 24.96 12.56 7.95
N TYR A 275 25.82 12.41 6.96
CA TYR A 275 25.41 12.04 5.60
C TYR A 275 24.65 10.72 5.58
N ILE A 276 25.22 9.69 6.23
CA ILE A 276 24.60 8.36 6.30
C ILE A 276 23.27 8.42 7.07
N LEU A 277 23.23 9.08 8.23
CA LEU A 277 22.01 9.20 9.04
C LEU A 277 20.92 9.92 8.25
N GLU A 278 21.20 11.10 7.70
CA GLU A 278 20.22 11.91 6.98
C GLU A 278 19.56 11.14 5.83
N ASN A 279 20.37 10.50 5.00
CA ASN A 279 19.85 9.74 3.86
C ASN A 279 19.20 8.40 4.28
N SER A 280 19.67 7.79 5.37
CA SER A 280 18.99 6.61 5.96
C SER A 280 17.60 6.94 6.46
N LEU A 281 17.38 8.11 7.07
CA LEU A 281 16.07 8.54 7.52
C LEU A 281 15.11 8.71 6.35
N LYS A 282 15.56 9.31 5.25
CA LYS A 282 14.76 9.45 4.02
C LYS A 282 14.35 8.10 3.44
N LEU A 283 15.30 7.16 3.32
CA LEU A 283 15.03 5.81 2.81
C LEU A 283 14.13 4.99 3.74
N LEU A 284 14.26 5.15 5.06
CA LEU A 284 13.52 4.40 6.06
C LEU A 284 12.11 4.97 6.31
N HIS A 285 11.88 6.24 6.00
CA HIS A 285 10.63 6.94 6.29
C HIS A 285 9.36 6.25 5.75
N PRO A 286 9.31 5.70 4.53
CA PRO A 286 8.15 4.97 4.04
C PRO A 286 7.76 3.77 4.92
N PHE A 287 8.70 3.19 5.64
CA PHE A 287 8.52 2.03 6.50
C PHE A 287 8.24 2.39 7.95
N MET A 288 8.97 3.36 8.48
CA MET A 288 8.97 3.77 9.89
C MET A 288 8.79 5.30 10.02
N PRO A 289 7.63 5.85 9.62
CA PRO A 289 7.44 7.29 9.50
C PRO A 289 7.54 8.04 10.83
N PHE A 290 7.12 7.45 11.95
CA PHE A 290 7.05 8.17 13.21
C PHE A 290 8.43 8.42 13.82
N ILE A 291 9.25 7.40 13.94
CA ILE A 291 10.59 7.55 14.53
C ILE A 291 11.53 8.36 13.62
N THR A 292 11.42 8.18 12.32
CA THR A 292 12.26 8.92 11.37
C THR A 292 11.91 10.40 11.35
N GLU A 293 10.63 10.76 11.43
CA GLU A 293 10.18 12.15 11.55
C GLU A 293 10.65 12.78 12.86
N GLU A 294 10.54 12.09 13.99
CA GLU A 294 10.98 12.60 15.29
C GLU A 294 12.49 12.86 15.32
N ILE A 295 13.27 11.94 14.74
CA ILE A 295 14.73 12.15 14.61
C ILE A 295 15.02 13.31 13.68
N TRP A 296 14.31 13.41 12.55
CA TRP A 296 14.48 14.50 11.58
C TRP A 296 14.24 15.86 12.19
N ASN A 297 13.18 16.01 12.97
CA ASN A 297 12.88 17.25 13.69
C ASN A 297 13.96 17.64 14.73
N SER A 298 14.68 16.64 15.24
CA SER A 298 15.81 16.86 16.16
C SER A 298 17.12 17.26 15.44
N MET A 299 17.19 17.14 14.11
CA MET A 299 18.37 17.47 13.32
C MET A 299 18.51 18.99 13.12
N PRO A 300 19.70 19.59 13.34
CA PRO A 300 19.91 21.01 13.13
C PRO A 300 19.63 21.46 11.69
N GLY A 301 18.88 22.56 11.55
CA GLY A 301 18.59 23.18 10.25
C GLY A 301 17.43 22.55 9.47
N LYS A 302 16.78 21.50 9.97
CA LYS A 302 15.58 20.90 9.36
C LYS A 302 14.34 21.69 9.80
N LYS A 303 13.52 22.12 8.83
CA LYS A 303 12.33 22.95 9.06
C LYS A 303 11.04 22.37 8.48
N GLU A 304 11.17 21.54 7.45
CA GLU A 304 10.04 20.90 6.80
C GLU A 304 9.93 19.43 7.24
N LEU A 305 8.76 18.85 7.03
CA LEU A 305 8.52 17.44 7.34
C LEU A 305 9.39 16.55 6.45
N LEU A 306 9.94 15.48 7.02
CA LEU A 306 10.73 14.50 6.27
C LEU A 306 9.94 13.91 5.09
N MET A 307 8.63 13.75 5.24
CA MET A 307 7.77 13.16 4.20
C MET A 307 7.69 13.97 2.90
N VAL A 308 8.06 15.26 2.93
CA VAL A 308 8.08 16.12 1.72
C VAL A 308 9.48 16.36 1.19
N GLU A 309 10.49 15.79 1.83
CA GLU A 309 11.89 15.88 1.38
C GLU A 309 12.15 15.04 0.13
N GLU A 310 13.10 15.48 -0.66
CA GLU A 310 13.52 14.73 -1.86
C GLU A 310 14.12 13.37 -1.50
N TRP A 311 13.78 12.36 -2.29
CA TRP A 311 14.40 11.05 -2.22
C TRP A 311 15.92 11.15 -2.45
N PRO A 312 16.77 10.39 -1.72
CA PRO A 312 18.24 10.61 -1.74
C PRO A 312 18.93 10.41 -3.09
N ILE A 313 18.29 9.65 -3.96
CA ILE A 313 18.83 9.32 -5.28
C ILE A 313 17.74 9.55 -6.33
N LYS A 314 18.09 10.28 -7.37
CA LYS A 314 17.22 10.54 -8.54
C LYS A 314 17.47 9.51 -9.63
#